data_ca2f002958ad2ea74853825ca81c423c
#
_entry.id   ca2f002958ad2ea74853825ca81c423c
#
_cell.length_a   1.000
_cell.length_b   1.000
_cell.length_c   1.000
_cell.angle_alpha   90.00
_cell.angle_beta   90.00
_cell.angle_gamma   90.00
#
_symmetry.space_group_name_H-M   'P 1'
#
loop_
_entity.id
_entity.type
_entity.pdbx_description
1 polymer ?
#
loop_
_entity_poly.entity_id
_entity_poly.type
_entity_poly.pdbx_seq_one_letter_code
_entity_poly.pdbx_strand_id
1 'polypeptide(L)'
;MQVSPLPQDEEFRLKNLLSYGILDSAEDKDFDDLAELVAQVCNCQYGLIVFLDKERQWFKARRQVEIKETSRDISFCSHTILQDDVMIVYDMKKDKRFFDNPFVTEGYNISFYAGAPIKSAAGYKIGTVCAMNKEAKADFTTEQKKALEIIAHQVSALLELGVKNKLIVAQSDALIAEEKKIVQLTLTGQDEEKSFIANELHENFAQTLAATKLYLDFAEQSKELSADFIKKSKTNILQIIKDIKALSKSMLPTTFENANYLGFIQEMLNEYGHQHDKKISFHHEGKLDCYDSKTGLTLFRIIQYQLKNAYNCRAKKISIKIKTGKSIRLEFVDDGIISDALEPERMMLLNHIETRISMVKGKINVSLDKHGHNFLEIEIPLAIDQ
;
A
#
# COMPACT_ATOMS: atom_id res chain seq x y z
N MET A 1 26.43 -44.87 -20.62
CA MET A 1 25.37 -44.10 -19.99
C MET A 1 24.59 -43.35 -21.06
N GLN A 2 23.26 -43.37 -20.97
CA GLN A 2 22.42 -42.61 -21.87
C GLN A 2 22.04 -41.28 -21.20
N VAL A 3 22.49 -40.16 -21.82
CA VAL A 3 22.07 -38.83 -21.40
C VAL A 3 20.56 -38.65 -21.69
N SER A 4 19.82 -38.11 -20.72
CA SER A 4 18.39 -37.85 -20.88
C SER A 4 18.15 -36.77 -21.93
N PRO A 5 17.21 -36.94 -22.87
CA PRO A 5 16.78 -35.83 -23.71
C PRO A 5 16.12 -34.73 -22.86
N LEU A 6 16.12 -33.51 -23.41
CA LEU A 6 15.41 -32.40 -22.77
C LEU A 6 13.88 -32.56 -23.00
N PRO A 7 13.04 -32.17 -22.03
CA PRO A 7 11.61 -32.05 -22.25
C PRO A 7 11.28 -31.08 -23.41
N GLN A 8 10.17 -31.32 -24.09
CA GLN A 8 9.74 -30.44 -25.21
C GLN A 8 9.43 -29.00 -24.75
N ASP A 9 9.07 -28.83 -23.49
CA ASP A 9 8.69 -27.59 -22.84
C ASP A 9 9.78 -27.05 -21.89
N GLU A 10 11.04 -27.40 -22.12
CA GLU A 10 12.18 -27.11 -21.24
C GLU A 10 12.30 -25.63 -20.89
N GLU A 11 12.11 -24.72 -21.82
CA GLU A 11 12.19 -23.28 -21.58
C GLU A 11 11.12 -22.83 -20.58
N PHE A 12 9.87 -23.25 -20.74
CA PHE A 12 8.78 -22.93 -19.81
C PHE A 12 8.96 -23.60 -18.45
N ARG A 13 9.43 -24.85 -18.44
CA ARG A 13 9.79 -25.59 -17.24
C ARG A 13 10.85 -24.85 -16.42
N LEU A 14 11.92 -24.40 -17.03
CA LEU A 14 12.99 -23.62 -16.36
C LEU A 14 12.48 -22.29 -15.85
N LYS A 15 11.74 -21.55 -16.66
CA LYS A 15 11.14 -20.29 -16.23
C LYS A 15 10.24 -20.48 -15.00
N ASN A 16 9.48 -21.57 -14.99
CA ASN A 16 8.61 -21.91 -13.87
C ASN A 16 9.40 -22.31 -12.62
N LEU A 17 10.45 -23.14 -12.75
CA LEU A 17 11.34 -23.47 -11.64
C LEU A 17 11.98 -22.21 -11.02
N LEU A 18 12.51 -21.31 -11.86
CA LEU A 18 13.16 -20.08 -11.41
C LEU A 18 12.19 -19.14 -10.67
N SER A 19 10.90 -19.15 -11.03
CA SER A 19 9.90 -18.30 -10.38
C SER A 19 9.67 -18.65 -8.89
N TYR A 20 9.97 -19.87 -8.47
CA TYR A 20 9.91 -20.26 -7.05
C TYR A 20 11.08 -19.70 -6.23
N GLY A 21 12.20 -19.36 -6.87
CA GLY A 21 13.42 -18.93 -6.18
C GLY A 21 13.92 -19.97 -5.17
N ILE A 22 13.79 -21.25 -5.52
CA ILE A 22 14.18 -22.37 -4.64
C ILE A 22 15.65 -22.77 -4.84
N LEU A 23 16.20 -22.60 -6.05
CA LEU A 23 17.60 -22.94 -6.32
C LEU A 23 18.52 -22.09 -5.45
N ASP A 24 19.57 -22.72 -4.95
CA ASP A 24 20.60 -22.12 -4.07
C ASP A 24 20.02 -21.50 -2.77
N SER A 25 18.79 -21.85 -2.42
CA SER A 25 18.19 -21.43 -1.15
C SER A 25 18.83 -22.15 0.05
N ALA A 26 18.72 -21.54 1.24
CA ALA A 26 19.19 -22.14 2.48
C ALA A 26 18.56 -23.51 2.76
N GLU A 27 19.22 -24.31 3.58
CA GLU A 27 18.66 -25.55 4.10
C GLU A 27 17.34 -25.28 4.82
N ASP A 28 16.40 -26.20 4.72
CA ASP A 28 15.04 -26.03 5.21
C ASP A 28 14.56 -27.35 5.81
N LYS A 29 14.22 -27.30 7.08
CA LYS A 29 13.87 -28.48 7.88
C LYS A 29 12.66 -29.22 7.31
N ASP A 30 11.67 -28.53 6.77
CA ASP A 30 10.47 -29.17 6.22
C ASP A 30 10.85 -30.06 5.02
N PHE A 31 11.78 -29.62 4.17
CA PHE A 31 12.28 -30.42 3.06
C PHE A 31 13.20 -31.56 3.55
N ASP A 32 14.03 -31.32 4.56
CA ASP A 32 14.92 -32.36 5.14
C ASP A 32 14.09 -33.48 5.80
N ASP A 33 13.05 -33.13 6.55
CA ASP A 33 12.13 -34.10 7.17
C ASP A 33 11.40 -34.94 6.10
N LEU A 34 11.02 -34.32 4.96
CA LEU A 34 10.43 -35.04 3.83
C LEU A 34 11.44 -36.01 3.17
N ALA A 35 12.70 -35.59 2.97
CA ALA A 35 13.74 -36.46 2.42
C ALA A 35 14.01 -37.65 3.34
N GLU A 36 14.01 -37.45 4.66
CA GLU A 36 14.10 -38.54 5.66
C GLU A 36 12.91 -39.49 5.56
N LEU A 37 11.69 -38.93 5.48
CA LEU A 37 10.45 -39.71 5.34
C LEU A 37 10.46 -40.58 4.07
N VAL A 38 10.93 -40.01 2.93
CA VAL A 38 11.08 -40.75 1.67
C VAL A 38 11.92 -42.02 1.86
N ALA A 39 13.09 -41.88 2.49
CA ALA A 39 13.99 -43.00 2.71
C ALA A 39 13.37 -44.04 3.62
N GLN A 40 12.67 -43.62 4.68
CA GLN A 40 12.02 -44.54 5.63
C GLN A 40 10.86 -45.30 4.98
N VAL A 41 9.91 -44.61 4.33
CA VAL A 41 8.73 -45.24 3.72
C VAL A 41 9.12 -46.17 2.56
N CYS A 42 10.10 -45.75 1.76
CA CYS A 42 10.60 -46.57 0.66
C CYS A 42 11.56 -47.70 1.15
N ASN A 43 11.90 -47.75 2.43
CA ASN A 43 12.92 -48.65 2.99
C ASN A 43 14.21 -48.57 2.17
N CYS A 44 14.71 -47.36 1.97
CA CYS A 44 15.90 -47.06 1.19
C CYS A 44 16.94 -46.32 2.04
N GLN A 45 18.21 -46.44 1.65
CA GLN A 45 19.31 -45.77 2.34
C GLN A 45 19.29 -44.25 2.07
N TYR A 46 18.98 -43.84 0.85
CA TYR A 46 19.03 -42.46 0.40
C TYR A 46 17.63 -41.95 0.09
N GLY A 47 17.33 -40.73 0.53
CA GLY A 47 16.13 -39.98 0.19
C GLY A 47 16.52 -38.55 -0.23
N LEU A 48 16.00 -38.06 -1.34
CA LEU A 48 16.40 -36.81 -1.92
C LEU A 48 15.20 -36.04 -2.45
N ILE A 49 15.27 -34.71 -2.33
CA ILE A 49 14.41 -33.76 -3.02
C ILE A 49 15.30 -32.92 -3.93
N VAL A 50 15.09 -33.04 -5.23
CA VAL A 50 16.00 -32.56 -6.28
C VAL A 50 15.27 -31.67 -7.25
N PHE A 51 15.88 -30.54 -7.62
CA PHE A 51 15.40 -29.68 -8.69
C PHE A 51 16.34 -29.72 -9.89
N LEU A 52 15.76 -29.77 -11.09
CA LEU A 52 16.49 -29.88 -12.36
C LEU A 52 16.66 -28.50 -12.98
N ASP A 53 17.85 -27.91 -12.81
CA ASP A 53 18.27 -26.69 -13.48
C ASP A 53 18.69 -26.97 -14.94
N LYS A 54 19.17 -25.99 -15.66
CA LYS A 54 19.60 -26.09 -17.06
C LYS A 54 20.70 -27.12 -17.27
N GLU A 55 21.75 -27.06 -16.44
CA GLU A 55 22.97 -27.87 -16.61
C GLU A 55 23.27 -28.76 -15.41
N ARG A 56 22.54 -28.57 -14.30
CA ARG A 56 22.73 -29.27 -13.04
C ARG A 56 21.43 -29.80 -12.47
N GLN A 57 21.54 -30.82 -11.63
CA GLN A 57 20.54 -31.16 -10.64
C GLN A 57 21.02 -30.64 -9.29
N TRP A 58 20.17 -29.90 -8.61
CA TRP A 58 20.45 -29.30 -7.33
C TRP A 58 19.61 -29.96 -6.24
N PHE A 59 20.25 -30.32 -5.10
CA PHE A 59 19.62 -31.06 -4.02
C PHE A 59 19.14 -30.09 -2.93
N LYS A 60 17.84 -29.86 -2.86
CA LYS A 60 17.23 -29.06 -1.80
C LYS A 60 17.32 -29.78 -0.45
N ALA A 61 17.05 -31.07 -0.44
CA ALA A 61 17.13 -31.90 0.75
C ALA A 61 17.76 -33.26 0.39
N ARG A 62 18.51 -33.82 1.32
CA ARG A 62 19.27 -35.03 1.09
C ARG A 62 19.54 -35.79 2.39
N ARG A 63 19.24 -37.10 2.38
CA ARG A 63 19.60 -38.02 3.45
C ARG A 63 20.79 -38.86 3.05
N GLN A 64 21.86 -38.85 3.87
CA GLN A 64 23.11 -39.63 3.68
C GLN A 64 23.85 -39.36 2.34
N VAL A 65 23.68 -38.17 1.78
CA VAL A 65 24.40 -37.73 0.60
C VAL A 65 25.08 -36.37 0.92
N GLU A 66 26.38 -36.28 0.71
CA GLU A 66 27.17 -35.11 1.07
C GLU A 66 27.17 -34.02 -0.04
N ILE A 67 27.14 -34.45 -1.30
CA ILE A 67 27.14 -33.55 -2.46
C ILE A 67 25.84 -32.76 -2.51
N LYS A 68 25.95 -31.47 -2.94
CA LYS A 68 24.80 -30.56 -3.03
C LYS A 68 24.20 -30.46 -4.43
N GLU A 69 25.00 -30.82 -5.43
CA GLU A 69 24.61 -30.80 -6.83
C GLU A 69 25.47 -31.75 -7.67
N THR A 70 25.00 -32.06 -8.87
CA THR A 70 25.75 -32.79 -9.88
C THR A 70 25.41 -32.29 -11.28
N SER A 71 26.20 -32.70 -12.30
CA SER A 71 25.81 -32.44 -13.68
C SER A 71 24.43 -33.11 -13.96
N ARG A 72 23.62 -32.42 -14.75
CA ARG A 72 22.35 -32.94 -15.24
C ARG A 72 22.51 -34.20 -16.11
N ASP A 73 23.61 -34.31 -16.83
CA ASP A 73 23.84 -35.42 -17.75
C ASP A 73 23.91 -36.76 -17.07
N ILE A 74 24.42 -36.83 -15.83
CA ILE A 74 24.48 -38.06 -15.03
C ILE A 74 23.27 -38.30 -14.15
N SER A 75 22.25 -37.42 -14.25
CA SER A 75 21.07 -37.44 -13.37
C SER A 75 20.06 -38.49 -13.76
N PHE A 76 19.71 -39.40 -12.82
CA PHE A 76 18.53 -40.28 -12.96
C PHE A 76 17.24 -39.45 -12.99
N CYS A 77 17.19 -38.39 -12.21
CA CYS A 77 16.03 -37.49 -12.09
C CYS A 77 15.68 -36.80 -13.42
N SER A 78 16.65 -36.58 -14.31
CA SER A 78 16.43 -36.04 -15.66
C SER A 78 15.57 -36.99 -16.52
N HIS A 79 15.68 -38.28 -16.32
CA HIS A 79 14.81 -39.25 -16.98
C HIS A 79 13.41 -39.31 -16.31
N THR A 80 13.34 -39.13 -14.99
CA THR A 80 12.07 -39.14 -14.26
C THR A 80 11.15 -38.02 -14.69
N ILE A 81 11.65 -36.82 -14.95
CA ILE A 81 10.81 -35.66 -15.36
C ILE A 81 10.22 -35.79 -16.78
N LEU A 82 10.66 -36.77 -17.57
CA LEU A 82 10.12 -37.02 -18.91
C LEU A 82 8.77 -37.75 -18.88
N GLN A 83 8.41 -38.35 -17.76
CA GLN A 83 7.18 -39.12 -17.61
C GLN A 83 6.29 -38.56 -16.49
N ASP A 84 5.02 -38.96 -16.45
CA ASP A 84 4.06 -38.49 -15.47
C ASP A 84 4.00 -39.33 -14.20
N ASP A 85 4.35 -40.60 -14.34
CA ASP A 85 4.35 -41.60 -13.29
C ASP A 85 5.70 -41.70 -12.56
N VAL A 86 5.71 -42.43 -11.44
CA VAL A 86 6.93 -42.77 -10.71
C VAL A 86 7.82 -43.62 -11.60
N MET A 87 9.06 -43.20 -11.84
CA MET A 87 10.07 -44.05 -12.47
C MET A 87 10.68 -44.98 -11.45
N ILE A 88 10.64 -46.30 -11.73
CA ILE A 88 11.22 -47.31 -10.87
C ILE A 88 12.25 -48.13 -11.68
N VAL A 89 13.44 -48.24 -11.14
CA VAL A 89 14.52 -49.08 -11.68
C VAL A 89 15.00 -50.04 -10.61
N TYR A 90 14.59 -51.32 -10.72
CA TYR A 90 14.86 -52.34 -9.71
C TYR A 90 16.32 -52.74 -9.61
N ASP A 91 17.03 -52.73 -10.75
CA ASP A 91 18.46 -53.05 -10.83
C ASP A 91 19.14 -52.09 -11.85
N MET A 92 19.77 -51.03 -11.35
CA MET A 92 20.44 -50.02 -12.18
C MET A 92 21.59 -50.61 -13.01
N LYS A 93 22.24 -51.67 -12.52
CA LYS A 93 23.36 -52.35 -13.23
C LYS A 93 22.88 -53.11 -14.47
N LYS A 94 21.62 -53.44 -14.55
CA LYS A 94 20.99 -54.13 -15.69
C LYS A 94 20.21 -53.19 -16.61
N ASP A 95 19.98 -51.95 -16.20
CA ASP A 95 19.25 -50.96 -17.02
C ASP A 95 20.18 -50.34 -18.06
N LYS A 96 19.79 -50.48 -19.33
CA LYS A 96 20.58 -49.97 -20.47
C LYS A 96 20.89 -48.48 -20.43
N ARG A 97 20.11 -47.70 -19.71
CA ARG A 97 20.30 -46.25 -19.54
C ARG A 97 21.40 -45.91 -18.54
N PHE A 98 21.57 -46.79 -17.51
CA PHE A 98 22.28 -46.41 -16.29
C PHE A 98 23.45 -47.34 -15.91
N PHE A 99 23.63 -48.51 -16.54
CA PHE A 99 24.58 -49.53 -16.10
C PHE A 99 26.03 -49.04 -15.99
N ASP A 100 26.41 -48.05 -16.77
CA ASP A 100 27.73 -47.43 -16.82
C ASP A 100 27.75 -45.99 -16.25
N ASN A 101 26.71 -45.60 -15.49
CA ASN A 101 26.65 -44.31 -14.82
C ASN A 101 27.60 -44.27 -13.62
N PRO A 102 28.38 -43.16 -13.40
CA PRO A 102 29.28 -43.06 -12.26
C PRO A 102 28.68 -43.35 -10.90
N PHE A 103 27.42 -43.00 -10.67
CA PHE A 103 26.75 -43.31 -9.43
C PHE A 103 26.38 -44.81 -9.24
N VAL A 104 26.41 -45.58 -10.36
CA VAL A 104 26.17 -47.02 -10.36
C VAL A 104 27.47 -47.80 -10.24
N THR A 105 28.50 -47.30 -10.93
CA THR A 105 29.78 -48.01 -11.05
C THR A 105 30.82 -47.62 -9.99
N GLU A 106 30.70 -46.39 -9.46
CA GLU A 106 31.67 -45.80 -8.53
C GLU A 106 30.96 -45.13 -7.33
N GLY A 107 31.70 -44.85 -6.26
CA GLY A 107 31.30 -44.08 -5.11
C GLY A 107 30.06 -44.60 -4.40
N TYR A 108 28.91 -44.10 -4.75
CA TYR A 108 27.62 -44.46 -4.06
C TYR A 108 27.12 -45.85 -4.40
N ASN A 109 27.54 -46.48 -5.51
CA ASN A 109 27.15 -47.83 -5.93
C ASN A 109 25.65 -48.07 -5.95
N ILE A 110 24.89 -47.11 -6.51
CA ILE A 110 23.43 -47.18 -6.53
C ILE A 110 22.97 -48.30 -7.43
N SER A 111 22.18 -49.23 -6.87
CA SER A 111 21.62 -50.35 -7.60
C SER A 111 20.09 -50.27 -7.74
N PHE A 112 19.40 -49.48 -6.93
CA PHE A 112 17.97 -49.26 -7.00
C PHE A 112 17.65 -47.75 -7.06
N TYR A 113 16.66 -47.37 -7.84
CA TYR A 113 16.13 -46.02 -7.92
C TYR A 113 14.61 -46.03 -8.05
N ALA A 114 13.91 -45.19 -7.29
CA ALA A 114 12.52 -44.83 -7.49
C ALA A 114 12.34 -43.33 -7.33
N GLY A 115 11.72 -42.68 -8.32
CA GLY A 115 11.55 -41.21 -8.31
C GLY A 115 10.18 -40.78 -8.81
N ALA A 116 9.53 -39.89 -8.09
CA ALA A 116 8.28 -39.21 -8.46
C ALA A 116 8.56 -37.78 -8.95
N PRO A 117 7.99 -37.33 -10.07
CA PRO A 117 8.17 -35.96 -10.53
C PRO A 117 7.47 -34.97 -9.62
N ILE A 118 8.14 -33.87 -9.26
CA ILE A 118 7.56 -32.69 -8.61
C ILE A 118 6.96 -31.81 -9.70
N LYS A 119 5.64 -31.60 -9.65
CA LYS A 119 4.92 -30.75 -10.60
C LYS A 119 4.62 -29.40 -10.00
N SER A 120 4.92 -28.33 -10.73
CA SER A 120 4.48 -26.98 -10.35
C SER A 120 2.97 -26.80 -10.50
N ALA A 121 2.41 -25.72 -9.99
CA ALA A 121 0.98 -25.38 -10.18
C ALA A 121 0.58 -25.30 -11.67
N ALA A 122 1.52 -24.92 -12.54
CA ALA A 122 1.30 -24.88 -13.99
C ALA A 122 1.47 -26.26 -14.68
N GLY A 123 1.76 -27.33 -13.92
CA GLY A 123 1.91 -28.70 -14.44
C GLY A 123 3.31 -29.07 -14.95
N TYR A 124 4.28 -28.15 -14.92
CA TYR A 124 5.66 -28.43 -15.33
C TYR A 124 6.38 -29.29 -14.31
N LYS A 125 7.13 -30.29 -14.78
CA LYS A 125 7.94 -31.19 -13.94
C LYS A 125 9.29 -30.55 -13.65
N ILE A 126 9.39 -29.89 -12.50
CA ILE A 126 10.52 -29.03 -12.13
C ILE A 126 11.62 -29.75 -11.33
N GLY A 127 11.30 -30.93 -10.82
CA GLY A 127 12.21 -31.69 -9.99
C GLY A 127 11.67 -33.09 -9.70
N THR A 128 12.29 -33.77 -8.72
CA THR A 128 11.90 -35.11 -8.30
C THR A 128 12.05 -35.29 -6.80
N VAL A 129 11.19 -36.10 -6.23
CA VAL A 129 11.39 -36.77 -4.94
C VAL A 129 11.85 -38.19 -5.24
N CYS A 130 13.00 -38.60 -4.76
CA CYS A 130 13.53 -39.91 -5.09
C CYS A 130 14.14 -40.67 -3.89
N ALA A 131 14.00 -41.99 -3.95
CA ALA A 131 14.61 -42.94 -3.04
C ALA A 131 15.62 -43.82 -3.82
N MET A 132 16.79 -44.05 -3.22
CA MET A 132 17.84 -44.85 -3.84
C MET A 132 18.43 -45.82 -2.81
N ASN A 133 18.97 -46.96 -3.31
CA ASN A 133 19.61 -47.94 -2.48
C ASN A 133 20.85 -48.56 -3.15
N LYS A 134 21.79 -48.97 -2.34
CA LYS A 134 23.01 -49.71 -2.83
C LYS A 134 22.69 -51.12 -3.31
N GLU A 135 21.61 -51.71 -2.82
CA GLU A 135 21.17 -53.02 -3.20
C GLU A 135 19.99 -52.92 -4.16
N ALA A 136 20.00 -53.84 -5.15
CA ALA A 136 18.86 -53.99 -6.05
C ALA A 136 17.65 -54.48 -5.26
N LYS A 137 16.46 -54.06 -5.64
CA LYS A 137 15.21 -54.48 -5.01
C LYS A 137 14.47 -55.45 -5.93
N ALA A 138 13.86 -56.47 -5.33
CA ALA A 138 13.00 -57.41 -6.04
C ALA A 138 11.60 -56.81 -6.34
N ASP A 139 11.12 -55.94 -5.42
CA ASP A 139 9.80 -55.34 -5.49
C ASP A 139 9.82 -53.89 -4.98
N PHE A 140 8.81 -53.14 -5.36
CA PHE A 140 8.47 -51.82 -4.84
C PHE A 140 6.96 -51.72 -4.83
N THR A 141 6.37 -51.64 -3.63
CA THR A 141 4.93 -51.80 -3.49
C THR A 141 4.12 -50.62 -4.02
N THR A 142 2.84 -50.85 -4.27
CA THR A 142 1.91 -49.79 -4.68
C THR A 142 1.81 -48.70 -3.62
N GLU A 143 1.87 -49.08 -2.31
CA GLU A 143 1.86 -48.14 -1.20
C GLU A 143 3.10 -47.26 -1.19
N GLN A 144 4.28 -47.81 -1.47
CA GLN A 144 5.53 -47.05 -1.59
C GLN A 144 5.51 -46.11 -2.77
N LYS A 145 5.01 -46.56 -3.94
CA LYS A 145 4.78 -45.69 -5.13
C LYS A 145 3.85 -44.53 -4.77
N LYS A 146 2.71 -44.82 -4.13
CA LYS A 146 1.74 -43.85 -3.69
C LYS A 146 2.33 -42.84 -2.68
N ALA A 147 3.16 -43.28 -1.78
CA ALA A 147 3.83 -42.42 -0.81
C ALA A 147 4.78 -41.45 -1.49
N LEU A 148 5.58 -41.87 -2.48
CA LEU A 148 6.42 -40.97 -3.26
C LEU A 148 5.61 -39.91 -3.99
N GLU A 149 4.48 -40.27 -4.61
CA GLU A 149 3.58 -39.33 -5.29
C GLU A 149 3.02 -38.29 -4.34
N ILE A 150 2.58 -38.73 -3.14
CA ILE A 150 2.05 -37.83 -2.11
C ILE A 150 3.13 -36.88 -1.62
N ILE A 151 4.34 -37.39 -1.35
CA ILE A 151 5.45 -36.51 -0.88
C ILE A 151 5.84 -35.52 -1.99
N ALA A 152 5.90 -35.95 -3.25
CA ALA A 152 6.15 -35.02 -4.37
C ALA A 152 5.09 -33.92 -4.46
N HIS A 153 3.81 -34.26 -4.21
CA HIS A 153 2.73 -33.27 -4.13
C HIS A 153 2.89 -32.33 -2.93
N GLN A 154 3.33 -32.84 -1.75
CA GLN A 154 3.61 -31.99 -0.59
C GLN A 154 4.76 -31.01 -0.84
N VAL A 155 5.82 -31.45 -1.53
CA VAL A 155 6.91 -30.57 -1.97
C VAL A 155 6.37 -29.45 -2.88
N SER A 156 5.49 -29.78 -3.83
CA SER A 156 4.84 -28.79 -4.68
C SER A 156 4.03 -27.77 -3.86
N ALA A 157 3.26 -28.26 -2.88
CA ALA A 157 2.47 -27.40 -1.99
C ALA A 157 3.35 -26.44 -1.15
N LEU A 158 4.49 -26.92 -0.63
CA LEU A 158 5.45 -26.08 0.10
C LEU A 158 6.05 -24.98 -0.80
N LEU A 159 6.35 -25.28 -2.05
CA LEU A 159 6.83 -24.30 -3.00
C LEU A 159 5.80 -23.18 -3.24
N GLU A 160 4.54 -23.58 -3.49
CA GLU A 160 3.44 -22.63 -3.69
C GLU A 160 3.20 -21.75 -2.45
N LEU A 161 3.24 -22.35 -1.27
CA LEU A 161 3.11 -21.63 0.00
C LEU A 161 4.25 -20.62 0.17
N GLY A 162 5.48 -21.00 -0.16
CA GLY A 162 6.64 -20.10 -0.11
C GLY A 162 6.47 -18.88 -0.99
N VAL A 163 5.99 -19.04 -2.22
CA VAL A 163 5.71 -17.91 -3.15
C VAL A 163 4.60 -17.02 -2.60
N LYS A 164 3.50 -17.62 -2.13
CA LYS A 164 2.38 -16.86 -1.55
C LYS A 164 2.79 -16.06 -0.32
N ASN A 165 3.57 -16.66 0.57
CA ASN A 165 4.09 -15.97 1.76
C ASN A 165 4.97 -14.77 1.40
N LYS A 166 5.87 -14.91 0.42
CA LYS A 166 6.69 -13.78 -0.06
C LYS A 166 5.82 -12.64 -0.59
N LEU A 167 4.76 -12.96 -1.33
CA LEU A 167 3.83 -11.96 -1.86
C LEU A 167 3.06 -11.24 -0.74
N ILE A 168 2.55 -12.00 0.23
CA ILE A 168 1.80 -11.45 1.38
C ILE A 168 2.70 -10.51 2.19
N VAL A 169 3.96 -10.90 2.47
CA VAL A 169 4.91 -10.04 3.19
C VAL A 169 5.16 -8.75 2.42
N ALA A 170 5.42 -8.83 1.12
CA ALA A 170 5.63 -7.64 0.29
C ALA A 170 4.42 -6.69 0.27
N GLN A 171 3.19 -7.24 0.20
CA GLN A 171 1.96 -6.45 0.26
C GLN A 171 1.76 -5.82 1.65
N SER A 172 2.05 -6.56 2.72
CA SER A 172 1.96 -6.05 4.10
C SER A 172 2.93 -4.89 4.32
N ASP A 173 4.18 -5.01 3.87
CA ASP A 173 5.18 -3.96 3.99
C ASP A 173 4.77 -2.68 3.23
N ALA A 174 4.18 -2.83 2.04
CA ALA A 174 3.66 -1.71 1.27
C ALA A 174 2.50 -0.99 1.99
N LEU A 175 1.56 -1.75 2.58
CA LEU A 175 0.44 -1.19 3.36
C LEU A 175 0.93 -0.45 4.61
N ILE A 176 1.90 -1.02 5.34
CA ILE A 176 2.49 -0.37 6.52
C ILE A 176 3.19 0.95 6.14
N ALA A 177 3.87 0.98 5.00
CA ALA A 177 4.52 2.20 4.52
C ALA A 177 3.48 3.30 4.17
N GLU A 178 2.37 2.92 3.54
CA GLU A 178 1.27 3.84 3.22
C GLU A 178 0.59 4.38 4.50
N GLU A 179 0.31 3.50 5.47
CA GLU A 179 -0.29 3.89 6.74
C GLU A 179 0.60 4.88 7.51
N LYS A 180 1.91 4.63 7.58
CA LYS A 180 2.88 5.57 8.19
C LYS A 180 2.84 6.94 7.53
N LYS A 181 2.74 6.99 6.20
CA LYS A 181 2.64 8.26 5.46
C LYS A 181 1.37 9.02 5.83
N ILE A 182 0.24 8.35 5.94
CA ILE A 182 -1.05 8.95 6.34
C ILE A 182 -0.96 9.52 7.76
N VAL A 183 -0.41 8.75 8.71
CA VAL A 183 -0.22 9.21 10.10
C VAL A 183 0.66 10.45 10.15
N GLN A 184 1.78 10.45 9.43
CA GLN A 184 2.69 11.61 9.38
C GLN A 184 2.00 12.86 8.82
N LEU A 185 1.25 12.74 7.73
CA LEU A 185 0.50 13.86 7.15
C LEU A 185 -0.57 14.39 8.13
N THR A 186 -1.22 13.50 8.87
CA THR A 186 -2.23 13.89 9.88
C THR A 186 -1.60 14.66 11.03
N LEU A 187 -0.44 14.19 11.53
CA LEU A 187 0.29 14.88 12.61
C LEU A 187 0.78 16.26 12.16
N THR A 188 1.36 16.35 10.95
CA THR A 188 1.80 17.64 10.39
C THR A 188 0.65 18.62 10.28
N GLY A 189 -0.52 18.18 9.79
CA GLY A 189 -1.70 19.03 9.70
C GLY A 189 -2.22 19.52 11.07
N GLN A 190 -2.11 18.70 12.12
CA GLN A 190 -2.47 19.11 13.48
C GLN A 190 -1.49 20.14 14.06
N ASP A 191 -0.19 19.97 13.82
CA ASP A 191 0.84 20.91 14.32
C ASP A 191 0.75 22.25 13.60
N GLU A 192 0.44 22.28 12.32
CA GLU A 192 0.17 23.52 11.57
C GLU A 192 -1.09 24.23 12.09
N GLU A 193 -2.17 23.50 12.39
CA GLU A 193 -3.38 24.07 12.98
C GLU A 193 -3.09 24.69 14.37
N LYS A 194 -2.32 24.01 15.20
CA LYS A 194 -1.87 24.56 16.50
C LYS A 194 -1.01 25.80 16.33
N SER A 195 -0.07 25.77 15.40
CA SER A 195 0.81 26.91 15.12
C SER A 195 0.03 28.12 14.58
N PHE A 196 -0.95 27.90 13.71
CA PHE A 196 -1.84 28.96 13.25
C PHE A 196 -2.60 29.60 14.39
N ILE A 197 -3.18 28.81 15.30
CA ILE A 197 -3.90 29.31 16.47
C ILE A 197 -2.96 30.10 17.40
N ALA A 198 -1.76 29.58 17.66
CA ALA A 198 -0.77 30.24 18.51
C ALA A 198 -0.34 31.60 17.93
N ASN A 199 -0.10 31.67 16.63
CA ASN A 199 0.27 32.92 15.95
C ASN A 199 -0.87 33.95 15.98
N GLU A 200 -2.10 33.52 15.71
CA GLU A 200 -3.27 34.39 15.76
C GLU A 200 -3.50 34.96 17.17
N LEU A 201 -3.33 34.14 18.20
CA LEU A 201 -3.42 34.57 19.59
C LEU A 201 -2.30 35.56 19.96
N HIS A 202 -1.06 35.31 19.53
CA HIS A 202 0.08 36.13 19.88
C HIS A 202 0.17 37.44 19.07
N GLU A 203 0.01 37.35 17.75
CA GLU A 203 0.24 38.52 16.89
C GLU A 203 -0.95 39.48 16.85
N ASN A 204 -2.17 38.98 16.79
CA ASN A 204 -3.34 39.84 16.67
C ASN A 204 -3.95 40.22 18.01
N PHE A 205 -4.23 39.23 18.89
CA PHE A 205 -4.96 39.55 20.12
C PHE A 205 -4.06 40.20 21.16
N ALA A 206 -2.85 39.70 21.37
CA ALA A 206 -1.93 40.29 22.34
C ALA A 206 -1.54 41.72 21.97
N GLN A 207 -1.26 42.00 20.69
CA GLN A 207 -0.93 43.36 20.23
C GLN A 207 -2.11 44.31 20.37
N THR A 208 -3.32 43.89 19.97
CA THR A 208 -4.51 44.75 20.09
C THR A 208 -4.89 44.99 21.54
N LEU A 209 -4.69 44.03 22.45
CA LEU A 209 -4.87 44.21 23.89
C LEU A 209 -3.82 45.16 24.49
N ALA A 210 -2.56 45.06 24.06
CA ALA A 210 -1.51 45.97 24.48
C ALA A 210 -1.78 47.42 24.06
N ALA A 211 -2.22 47.60 22.80
CA ALA A 211 -2.66 48.90 22.29
C ALA A 211 -3.89 49.42 23.05
N THR A 212 -4.83 48.57 23.39
CA THR A 212 -6.03 48.92 24.16
C THR A 212 -5.65 49.38 25.56
N LYS A 213 -4.70 48.69 26.22
CA LYS A 213 -4.16 49.08 27.51
C LYS A 213 -3.50 50.46 27.44
N LEU A 214 -2.67 50.71 26.44
CA LEU A 214 -2.03 52.04 26.25
C LEU A 214 -3.08 53.17 26.05
N TYR A 215 -4.16 52.92 25.31
CA TYR A 215 -5.22 53.90 25.18
C TYR A 215 -5.94 54.17 26.50
N LEU A 216 -6.11 53.18 27.36
CA LEU A 216 -6.67 53.39 28.69
C LEU A 216 -5.72 54.16 29.62
N ASP A 217 -4.43 53.83 29.59
CA ASP A 217 -3.39 54.54 30.38
C ASP A 217 -3.33 56.04 29.98
N PHE A 218 -3.45 56.37 28.66
CA PHE A 218 -3.56 57.73 28.18
C PHE A 218 -4.84 58.43 28.57
N ALA A 219 -5.98 57.69 28.58
CA ALA A 219 -7.26 58.28 29.03
C ALA A 219 -7.25 58.67 30.51
N GLU A 220 -6.46 57.99 31.33
CA GLU A 220 -6.27 58.35 32.76
C GLU A 220 -5.40 59.58 32.95
N GLN A 221 -4.42 59.81 32.06
CA GLN A 221 -3.46 60.94 32.17
C GLN A 221 -3.97 62.24 31.56
N SER A 222 -4.89 62.24 30.60
CA SER A 222 -5.35 63.41 29.87
C SER A 222 -6.86 63.54 29.92
N LYS A 223 -7.37 64.55 30.67
CA LYS A 223 -8.83 64.81 30.78
C LYS A 223 -9.46 65.28 29.47
N GLU A 224 -8.74 66.01 28.62
CA GLU A 224 -9.27 66.53 27.36
C GLU A 224 -9.50 65.49 26.27
N LEU A 225 -8.66 64.45 26.19
CA LEU A 225 -8.69 63.42 25.18
C LEU A 225 -9.23 62.07 25.71
N SER A 226 -9.65 62.04 26.96
CA SER A 226 -10.08 60.80 27.65
C SER A 226 -11.27 60.11 26.93
N ALA A 227 -12.24 60.88 26.47
CA ALA A 227 -13.42 60.31 25.77
C ALA A 227 -13.05 59.60 24.46
N ASP A 228 -12.07 60.14 23.70
CA ASP A 228 -11.64 59.54 22.42
C ASP A 228 -10.80 58.29 22.65
N PHE A 229 -9.91 58.28 23.66
CA PHE A 229 -9.14 57.07 24.00
C PHE A 229 -10.01 55.93 24.55
N ILE A 230 -11.01 56.25 25.39
CA ILE A 230 -12.00 55.27 25.84
C ILE A 230 -12.81 54.70 24.67
N LYS A 231 -13.23 55.54 23.72
CA LYS A 231 -13.95 55.06 22.53
C LYS A 231 -13.10 54.14 21.66
N LYS A 232 -11.80 54.45 21.44
CA LYS A 232 -10.86 53.60 20.72
C LYS A 232 -10.65 52.28 21.44
N SER A 233 -10.46 52.29 22.77
CA SER A 233 -10.34 51.09 23.59
C SER A 233 -11.57 50.19 23.45
N LYS A 234 -12.76 50.75 23.55
CA LYS A 234 -14.04 50.00 23.38
C LYS A 234 -14.13 49.38 22.00
N THR A 235 -13.74 50.09 20.94
CA THR A 235 -13.74 49.55 19.58
C THR A 235 -12.78 48.38 19.44
N ASN A 236 -11.55 48.49 19.96
CA ASN A 236 -10.57 47.41 19.95
C ASN A 236 -11.06 46.17 20.70
N ILE A 237 -11.66 46.34 21.90
CA ILE A 237 -12.23 45.22 22.67
C ILE A 237 -13.34 44.53 21.89
N LEU A 238 -14.26 45.28 21.27
CA LEU A 238 -15.33 44.72 20.47
C LEU A 238 -14.80 43.95 19.26
N GLN A 239 -13.72 44.45 18.64
CA GLN A 239 -13.07 43.76 17.53
C GLN A 239 -12.44 42.44 18.01
N ILE A 240 -11.68 42.45 19.12
CA ILE A 240 -11.08 41.23 19.69
C ILE A 240 -12.17 40.20 20.03
N ILE A 241 -13.29 40.62 20.62
CA ILE A 241 -14.41 39.71 20.91
C ILE A 241 -14.97 39.08 19.62
N LYS A 242 -15.07 39.85 18.54
CA LYS A 242 -15.50 39.35 17.23
C LYS A 242 -14.50 38.34 16.68
N ASP A 243 -13.20 38.65 16.74
CA ASP A 243 -12.12 37.81 16.21
C ASP A 243 -11.97 36.52 17.01
N ILE A 244 -12.08 36.56 18.34
CA ILE A 244 -12.11 35.35 19.20
C ILE A 244 -13.31 34.47 18.87
N LYS A 245 -14.50 35.06 18.65
CA LYS A 245 -15.68 34.29 18.23
C LYS A 245 -15.49 33.63 16.86
N ALA A 246 -14.90 34.34 15.89
CA ALA A 246 -14.57 33.79 14.58
C ALA A 246 -13.53 32.66 14.66
N LEU A 247 -12.47 32.82 15.46
CA LEU A 247 -11.46 31.79 15.70
C LEU A 247 -12.09 30.56 16.40
N SER A 248 -12.90 30.80 17.45
CA SER A 248 -13.62 29.72 18.13
C SER A 248 -14.54 28.93 17.19
N LYS A 249 -15.31 29.65 16.33
CA LYS A 249 -16.13 29.00 15.30
C LYS A 249 -15.28 28.18 14.31
N SER A 250 -14.10 28.65 13.95
CA SER A 250 -13.19 27.91 13.07
C SER A 250 -12.57 26.67 13.69
N MET A 251 -12.52 26.60 15.03
CA MET A 251 -11.95 25.50 15.82
C MET A 251 -12.95 24.43 16.25
N LEU A 252 -14.25 24.67 16.12
CA LEU A 252 -15.29 23.74 16.61
C LEU A 252 -15.43 22.48 15.72
N PRO A 253 -14.90 21.31 16.11
CA PRO A 253 -15.00 20.10 15.32
C PRO A 253 -16.12 19.13 15.71
N THR A 254 -16.77 19.24 16.87
CA THR A 254 -17.44 18.04 17.42
C THR A 254 -18.85 18.21 18.02
N THR A 255 -19.46 19.39 17.98
CA THR A 255 -20.81 19.57 18.55
C THR A 255 -21.89 19.83 17.48
N PHE A 256 -21.66 19.37 16.25
CA PHE A 256 -22.54 19.68 15.11
C PHE A 256 -23.57 18.57 14.80
N GLU A 257 -24.12 17.90 15.78
CA GLU A 257 -25.11 16.86 15.50
C GLU A 257 -26.43 17.37 14.86
N ASN A 258 -26.63 18.70 14.74
CA ASN A 258 -27.76 19.31 14.03
C ASN A 258 -27.45 20.65 13.40
N ALA A 259 -26.24 20.82 12.83
CA ALA A 259 -25.80 22.12 12.36
C ALA A 259 -26.24 22.44 10.92
N ASN A 260 -26.77 23.64 10.72
CA ASN A 260 -27.00 24.23 9.40
C ASN A 260 -25.67 24.61 8.71
N TYR A 261 -24.98 23.64 8.13
CA TYR A 261 -23.68 23.84 7.44
C TYR A 261 -23.76 24.87 6.31
N LEU A 262 -24.90 24.92 5.59
CA LEU A 262 -25.11 25.93 4.54
C LEU A 262 -25.10 27.32 5.11
N GLY A 263 -25.77 27.53 6.23
CA GLY A 263 -25.78 28.83 6.91
C GLY A 263 -24.38 29.28 7.32
N PHE A 264 -23.57 28.37 7.86
CA PHE A 264 -22.16 28.68 8.23
C PHE A 264 -21.27 28.98 7.01
N ILE A 265 -21.40 28.18 5.94
CA ILE A 265 -20.68 28.47 4.69
C ILE A 265 -21.09 29.84 4.14
N GLN A 266 -22.40 30.13 4.09
CA GLN A 266 -22.91 31.41 3.59
C GLN A 266 -22.42 32.60 4.44
N GLU A 267 -22.46 32.49 5.78
CA GLU A 267 -21.95 33.51 6.70
C GLU A 267 -20.47 33.76 6.49
N MET A 268 -19.66 32.69 6.41
CA MET A 268 -18.22 32.78 6.12
C MET A 268 -17.94 33.45 4.79
N LEU A 269 -18.66 33.11 3.73
CA LEU A 269 -18.46 33.68 2.41
C LEU A 269 -18.83 35.16 2.36
N ASN A 270 -19.91 35.57 3.05
CA ASN A 270 -20.31 36.96 3.16
C ASN A 270 -19.28 37.81 3.93
N GLU A 271 -18.81 37.28 5.10
CA GLU A 271 -17.76 37.92 5.88
C GLU A 271 -16.47 38.08 5.06
N TYR A 272 -16.04 37.04 4.38
CA TYR A 272 -14.84 37.04 3.54
C TYR A 272 -14.95 38.05 2.39
N GLY A 273 -16.09 38.06 1.70
CA GLY A 273 -16.36 39.01 0.61
C GLY A 273 -16.28 40.45 1.08
N HIS A 274 -16.87 40.78 2.23
CA HIS A 274 -16.82 42.14 2.82
C HIS A 274 -15.41 42.52 3.30
N GLN A 275 -14.71 41.59 3.96
CA GLN A 275 -13.38 41.87 4.53
C GLN A 275 -12.31 42.13 3.46
N HIS A 276 -12.40 41.42 2.33
CA HIS A 276 -11.39 41.45 1.28
C HIS A 276 -11.83 42.17 -0.02
N ASP A 277 -13.00 42.78 -0.04
CA ASP A 277 -13.59 43.44 -1.22
C ASP A 277 -13.63 42.49 -2.44
N LYS A 278 -14.17 41.30 -2.25
CA LYS A 278 -14.27 40.29 -3.30
C LYS A 278 -15.72 40.05 -3.70
N LYS A 279 -15.94 39.80 -5.00
CA LYS A 279 -17.26 39.39 -5.51
C LYS A 279 -17.36 37.85 -5.43
N ILE A 280 -18.14 37.37 -4.48
CA ILE A 280 -18.38 35.94 -4.29
C ILE A 280 -19.80 35.62 -4.72
N SER A 281 -19.95 34.67 -5.63
CA SER A 281 -21.24 34.04 -5.97
C SER A 281 -21.29 32.63 -5.37
N PHE A 282 -22.31 32.39 -4.57
CA PHE A 282 -22.55 31.08 -3.96
C PHE A 282 -23.90 30.54 -4.41
N HIS A 283 -23.90 29.32 -4.92
CA HIS A 283 -25.11 28.64 -5.36
C HIS A 283 -25.13 27.23 -4.84
N HIS A 284 -26.26 26.76 -4.34
CA HIS A 284 -26.41 25.38 -3.90
C HIS A 284 -27.70 24.78 -4.44
N GLU A 285 -27.63 23.48 -4.75
CA GLU A 285 -28.76 22.65 -5.17
C GLU A 285 -28.84 21.39 -4.30
N GLY A 286 -30.02 21.11 -3.73
CA GLY A 286 -30.29 19.95 -2.88
C GLY A 286 -30.20 20.26 -1.38
N LYS A 287 -30.41 19.23 -0.53
CA LYS A 287 -30.38 19.35 0.94
C LYS A 287 -28.99 18.94 1.46
N LEU A 288 -28.32 19.82 2.19
CA LEU A 288 -27.05 19.56 2.87
C LEU A 288 -27.22 19.04 4.31
N ASP A 289 -28.44 19.08 4.83
CA ASP A 289 -28.74 18.73 6.23
C ASP A 289 -28.76 17.20 6.51
N CYS A 290 -28.50 16.39 5.50
CA CYS A 290 -28.57 14.92 5.58
C CYS A 290 -27.19 14.25 5.73
N TYR A 291 -26.10 15.03 5.96
CA TYR A 291 -24.74 14.49 5.95
C TYR A 291 -24.17 14.41 7.35
N ASP A 292 -23.25 13.46 7.53
CA ASP A 292 -22.50 13.33 8.77
C ASP A 292 -21.66 14.60 9.03
N SER A 293 -21.45 14.89 10.30
CA SER A 293 -20.69 16.05 10.78
C SER A 293 -19.29 16.11 10.16
N LYS A 294 -18.69 14.96 9.86
CA LYS A 294 -17.36 14.84 9.27
C LYS A 294 -17.32 15.36 7.83
N THR A 295 -18.31 15.02 7.02
CA THR A 295 -18.41 15.47 5.61
C THR A 295 -18.68 16.97 5.55
N GLY A 296 -19.58 17.49 6.38
CA GLY A 296 -19.88 18.92 6.46
C GLY A 296 -18.67 19.75 6.89
N LEU A 297 -17.94 19.31 7.90
CA LEU A 297 -16.69 19.96 8.34
C LEU A 297 -15.60 19.89 7.26
N THR A 298 -15.48 18.76 6.57
CA THR A 298 -14.51 18.61 5.47
C THR A 298 -14.78 19.63 4.35
N LEU A 299 -16.04 19.78 3.92
CA LEU A 299 -16.43 20.79 2.91
C LEU A 299 -16.13 22.21 3.38
N PHE A 300 -16.47 22.54 4.61
CA PHE A 300 -16.20 23.86 5.18
C PHE A 300 -14.71 24.20 5.14
N ARG A 301 -13.84 23.27 5.60
CA ARG A 301 -12.40 23.44 5.59
C ARG A 301 -11.81 23.55 4.18
N ILE A 302 -12.30 22.74 3.25
CA ILE A 302 -11.88 22.82 1.85
C ILE A 302 -12.15 24.20 1.26
N ILE A 303 -13.36 24.74 1.50
CA ILE A 303 -13.73 26.08 1.04
C ILE A 303 -12.82 27.15 1.67
N GLN A 304 -12.50 27.03 2.98
CA GLN A 304 -11.57 27.95 3.66
C GLN A 304 -10.18 27.93 3.01
N TYR A 305 -9.60 26.73 2.76
CA TYR A 305 -8.29 26.62 2.12
C TYR A 305 -8.30 27.21 0.70
N GLN A 306 -9.37 26.95 -0.05
CA GLN A 306 -9.47 27.46 -1.42
C GLN A 306 -9.70 28.98 -1.47
N LEU A 307 -10.41 29.55 -0.51
CA LEU A 307 -10.51 31.01 -0.36
C LEU A 307 -9.14 31.65 -0.09
N LYS A 308 -8.33 31.02 0.79
CA LYS A 308 -6.95 31.48 1.05
C LYS A 308 -6.08 31.38 -0.21
N ASN A 309 -6.21 30.30 -0.98
CA ASN A 309 -5.52 30.12 -2.24
C ASN A 309 -5.92 31.23 -3.26
N ALA A 310 -7.23 31.46 -3.44
CA ALA A 310 -7.75 32.51 -4.29
C ALA A 310 -7.29 33.93 -3.85
N TYR A 311 -7.15 34.15 -2.54
CA TYR A 311 -6.58 35.39 -2.01
C TYR A 311 -5.12 35.58 -2.41
N ASN A 312 -4.29 34.57 -2.19
CA ASN A 312 -2.88 34.58 -2.56
C ASN A 312 -2.70 34.82 -4.08
N CYS A 313 -3.55 34.20 -4.89
CA CYS A 313 -3.59 34.41 -6.34
C CYS A 313 -4.24 35.75 -6.78
N ARG A 314 -4.59 36.62 -5.84
CA ARG A 314 -5.21 37.92 -6.06
C ARG A 314 -6.53 37.89 -6.85
N ALA A 315 -7.30 36.82 -6.70
CA ALA A 315 -8.62 36.68 -7.32
C ALA A 315 -9.54 37.85 -6.90
N LYS A 316 -10.35 38.34 -7.83
CA LYS A 316 -11.37 39.35 -7.60
C LYS A 316 -12.77 38.78 -7.61
N LYS A 317 -12.98 37.73 -8.40
CA LYS A 317 -14.27 37.06 -8.56
C LYS A 317 -14.12 35.60 -8.16
N ILE A 318 -15.01 35.12 -7.34
CA ILE A 318 -15.04 33.72 -6.88
C ILE A 318 -16.46 33.19 -7.09
N SER A 319 -16.58 32.02 -7.70
CA SER A 319 -17.85 31.33 -7.88
C SER A 319 -17.77 29.95 -7.23
N ILE A 320 -18.71 29.66 -6.35
CA ILE A 320 -18.79 28.40 -5.61
C ILE A 320 -20.15 27.79 -5.86
N LYS A 321 -20.17 26.53 -6.30
CA LYS A 321 -21.40 25.75 -6.49
C LYS A 321 -21.30 24.45 -5.74
N ILE A 322 -22.35 24.11 -5.00
CA ILE A 322 -22.49 22.83 -4.31
C ILE A 322 -23.74 22.15 -4.83
N LYS A 323 -23.59 20.94 -5.35
CA LYS A 323 -24.70 20.08 -5.77
C LYS A 323 -24.72 18.84 -4.92
N THR A 324 -25.88 18.50 -4.41
CA THR A 324 -26.07 17.34 -3.53
C THR A 324 -27.08 16.38 -4.14
N GLY A 325 -26.72 15.09 -4.19
CA GLY A 325 -27.51 14.01 -4.76
C GLY A 325 -27.04 12.66 -4.24
N LYS A 326 -26.61 11.76 -5.12
CA LYS A 326 -25.90 10.51 -4.75
C LYS A 326 -24.48 10.75 -4.27
N SER A 327 -23.91 11.88 -4.61
CA SER A 327 -22.62 12.41 -4.17
C SER A 327 -22.74 13.91 -3.93
N ILE A 328 -21.82 14.49 -3.17
CA ILE A 328 -21.67 15.94 -3.07
C ILE A 328 -20.66 16.37 -4.09
N ARG A 329 -21.01 17.31 -4.97
CA ARG A 329 -20.10 17.93 -5.93
C ARG A 329 -19.90 19.39 -5.56
N LEU A 330 -18.66 19.78 -5.27
CA LEU A 330 -18.22 21.14 -5.04
C LEU A 330 -17.46 21.62 -6.26
N GLU A 331 -17.89 22.71 -6.87
CA GLU A 331 -17.18 23.43 -7.93
C GLU A 331 -16.73 24.78 -7.37
N PHE A 332 -15.45 25.09 -7.47
CA PHE A 332 -14.86 26.34 -7.05
C PHE A 332 -14.10 26.95 -8.25
N VAL A 333 -14.46 28.16 -8.64
CA VAL A 333 -13.86 28.89 -9.77
C VAL A 333 -13.40 30.25 -9.29
N ASP A 334 -12.17 30.64 -9.61
CA ASP A 334 -11.64 31.97 -9.33
C ASP A 334 -10.82 32.53 -10.50
N ASP A 335 -10.78 33.84 -10.62
CA ASP A 335 -10.05 34.60 -11.64
C ASP A 335 -8.61 34.99 -11.20
N GLY A 336 -8.07 34.29 -10.20
CA GLY A 336 -6.72 34.54 -9.69
C GLY A 336 -5.62 34.15 -10.68
N ILE A 337 -4.51 34.88 -10.63
CA ILE A 337 -3.35 34.62 -11.48
C ILE A 337 -2.34 33.78 -10.73
N ILE A 338 -2.02 32.62 -11.27
CA ILE A 338 -0.97 31.74 -10.74
C ILE A 338 0.37 32.26 -11.27
N SER A 339 1.30 32.58 -10.36
CA SER A 339 2.69 32.89 -10.70
C SER A 339 3.62 31.85 -10.14
N ASP A 340 4.77 31.67 -10.78
CA ASP A 340 5.78 30.67 -10.34
C ASP A 340 6.22 30.88 -8.88
N ALA A 341 6.20 32.13 -8.40
CA ALA A 341 6.54 32.46 -7.02
C ALA A 341 5.52 31.98 -5.98
N LEU A 342 4.25 31.80 -6.37
CA LEU A 342 3.15 31.36 -5.51
C LEU A 342 2.86 29.85 -5.62
N GLU A 343 3.48 29.18 -6.57
CA GLU A 343 3.24 27.77 -6.83
C GLU A 343 3.55 26.86 -5.62
N PRO A 344 4.63 27.06 -4.82
CA PRO A 344 4.89 26.24 -3.64
C PRO A 344 3.79 26.34 -2.57
N GLU A 345 3.30 27.56 -2.26
CA GLU A 345 2.22 27.76 -1.29
C GLU A 345 0.90 27.18 -1.79
N ARG A 346 0.62 27.33 -3.08
CA ARG A 346 -0.56 26.77 -3.73
C ARG A 346 -0.54 25.24 -3.66
N MET A 347 0.58 24.61 -4.00
CA MET A 347 0.73 23.16 -3.93
C MET A 347 0.57 22.64 -2.50
N MET A 348 1.08 23.35 -1.51
CA MET A 348 0.88 23.01 -0.11
C MET A 348 -0.62 23.05 0.28
N LEU A 349 -1.35 24.09 -0.09
CA LEU A 349 -2.79 24.20 0.16
C LEU A 349 -3.60 23.11 -0.57
N LEU A 350 -3.22 22.77 -1.81
CA LEU A 350 -3.85 21.68 -2.57
C LEU A 350 -3.60 20.32 -1.91
N ASN A 351 -2.40 20.04 -1.42
CA ASN A 351 -2.08 18.80 -0.68
C ASN A 351 -2.95 18.66 0.58
N HIS A 352 -3.22 19.77 1.29
CA HIS A 352 -4.15 19.74 2.43
C HIS A 352 -5.57 19.38 2.01
N ILE A 353 -6.03 19.91 0.88
CA ILE A 353 -7.35 19.58 0.32
C ILE A 353 -7.40 18.11 -0.09
N GLU A 354 -6.40 17.61 -0.81
CA GLU A 354 -6.30 16.20 -1.23
C GLU A 354 -6.32 15.23 -0.04
N THR A 355 -5.55 15.55 1.01
CA THR A 355 -5.51 14.75 2.24
C THR A 355 -6.91 14.67 2.89
N ARG A 356 -7.62 15.79 2.98
CA ARG A 356 -8.97 15.79 3.57
C ARG A 356 -9.99 15.06 2.72
N ILE A 357 -9.89 15.16 1.40
CA ILE A 357 -10.78 14.48 0.46
C ILE A 357 -10.57 12.96 0.52
N SER A 358 -9.34 12.50 0.65
CA SER A 358 -9.03 11.08 0.79
C SER A 358 -9.66 10.47 2.05
N MET A 359 -9.75 11.24 3.15
CA MET A 359 -10.40 10.80 4.40
C MET A 359 -11.91 10.52 4.24
N VAL A 360 -12.56 11.14 3.27
CA VAL A 360 -13.98 10.94 2.95
C VAL A 360 -14.17 10.15 1.64
N LYS A 361 -13.12 9.49 1.16
CA LYS A 361 -13.11 8.71 -0.09
C LYS A 361 -13.59 9.50 -1.31
N GLY A 362 -13.35 10.80 -1.31
CA GLY A 362 -13.71 11.70 -2.40
C GLY A 362 -12.65 11.73 -3.51
N LYS A 363 -12.98 12.46 -4.58
CA LYS A 363 -12.10 12.72 -5.72
C LYS A 363 -11.94 14.22 -5.91
N ILE A 364 -10.75 14.64 -6.36
CA ILE A 364 -10.42 16.02 -6.67
C ILE A 364 -9.93 16.12 -8.11
N ASN A 365 -10.31 17.19 -8.79
CA ASN A 365 -9.82 17.55 -10.10
C ASN A 365 -9.49 19.06 -10.12
N VAL A 366 -8.27 19.41 -10.53
CA VAL A 366 -7.80 20.80 -10.63
C VAL A 366 -7.46 21.07 -12.09
N SER A 367 -8.05 22.09 -12.67
CA SER A 367 -7.87 22.46 -14.08
C SER A 367 -8.08 23.96 -14.31
N LEU A 368 -8.04 24.40 -15.54
CA LEU A 368 -8.52 25.72 -15.95
C LEU A 368 -9.88 25.58 -16.63
N ASP A 369 -10.77 26.55 -16.40
CA ASP A 369 -12.05 26.63 -17.11
C ASP A 369 -11.89 27.12 -18.55
N LYS A 370 -13.00 27.21 -19.29
CA LYS A 370 -13.04 27.68 -20.69
C LYS A 370 -12.54 29.12 -20.88
N HIS A 371 -12.44 29.87 -19.81
CA HIS A 371 -12.02 31.28 -19.80
C HIS A 371 -10.61 31.42 -19.21
N GLY A 372 -9.93 30.32 -18.88
CA GLY A 372 -8.60 30.34 -18.28
C GLY A 372 -8.59 30.63 -16.79
N HIS A 373 -9.75 30.51 -16.09
CA HIS A 373 -9.85 30.66 -14.65
C HIS A 373 -9.49 29.38 -13.93
N ASN A 374 -9.02 29.50 -12.70
CA ASN A 374 -8.75 28.34 -11.84
C ASN A 374 -10.05 27.60 -11.55
N PHE A 375 -10.08 26.32 -11.81
CA PHE A 375 -11.23 25.44 -11.58
C PHE A 375 -10.83 24.26 -10.70
N LEU A 376 -11.50 24.14 -9.56
CA LEU A 376 -11.40 23.02 -8.65
C LEU A 376 -12.75 22.32 -8.59
N GLU A 377 -12.77 21.02 -8.86
CA GLU A 377 -13.93 20.16 -8.72
C GLU A 377 -13.65 19.06 -7.70
N ILE A 378 -14.57 18.86 -6.78
CA ILE A 378 -14.49 17.83 -5.75
C ILE A 378 -15.77 17.03 -5.77
N GLU A 379 -15.65 15.70 -5.72
CA GLU A 379 -16.77 14.79 -5.59
C GLU A 379 -16.58 13.91 -4.35
N ILE A 380 -17.53 13.98 -3.41
CA ILE A 380 -17.54 13.16 -2.19
C ILE A 380 -18.71 12.18 -2.29
N PRO A 381 -18.45 10.86 -2.30
CA PRO A 381 -19.52 9.87 -2.28
C PRO A 381 -20.26 9.93 -0.96
N LEU A 382 -21.60 9.83 -0.99
CA LEU A 382 -22.41 9.71 0.20
C LEU A 382 -22.52 8.24 0.57
N ALA A 383 -22.23 7.92 1.83
CA ALA A 383 -22.58 6.61 2.36
C ALA A 383 -24.13 6.51 2.32
N ILE A 384 -24.65 5.67 1.46
CA ILE A 384 -26.06 5.26 1.55
C ILE A 384 -26.10 4.35 2.76
N ASP A 385 -26.68 4.82 3.88
CA ASP A 385 -27.02 3.94 4.99
C ASP A 385 -27.88 2.79 4.42
N GLN A 386 -27.32 1.57 4.46
CA GLN A 386 -28.03 0.32 4.25
C GLN A 386 -28.68 -0.12 5.56
#